data_7e475b64a36bbf7855e83b947aa2f47b
#
_entry.id   7e475b64a36bbf7855e83b947aa2f47b
#
_cell.length_a   1.000
_cell.length_b   1.000
_cell.length_c   1.000
_cell.angle_alpha   90.00
_cell.angle_beta   90.00
_cell.angle_gamma   90.00
#
_symmetry.space_group_name_H-M   'P 1'
#
loop_
_entity.id
_entity.type
_entity.pdbx_description
1 polymer ?
#
loop_
_entity_poly.entity_id
_entity_poly.type
_entity_poly.pdbx_seq_one_letter_code
_entity_poly.pdbx_strand_id
1 'polypeptide(L)'
;MGTIDISYLSLGIGLLLLLIPLFYIWKFKTGLLRATVIGTARMIVQLFFIGIYLNYLFLWDNPWINFLWVIVMIFVASQTALARTQLKRKILLLPISAGFLCSVVCVGLYFIGIVLRVENVFSARYFIPIFGILMGNMLSSNVIALNTYYSGLKREQQLYRYLLGNGATKAEAQEIGRAHV
;
A
#
# COMPACT_ATOMS: atom_id res chain seq x y z
N MET A 1 -28.81 -6.97 -1.37
CA MET A 1 -28.14 -8.27 -1.56
C MET A 1 -27.46 -8.60 -0.24
N GLY A 2 -27.95 -9.65 0.47
CA GLY A 2 -27.34 -10.10 1.73
C GLY A 2 -25.95 -10.64 1.46
N THR A 3 -25.00 -10.29 2.29
CA THR A 3 -23.69 -10.93 2.32
C THR A 3 -23.89 -12.40 2.68
N ILE A 4 -23.30 -13.30 1.90
CA ILE A 4 -23.32 -14.74 2.20
C ILE A 4 -22.54 -14.91 3.52
N ASP A 5 -23.22 -15.41 4.55
CA ASP A 5 -22.59 -15.72 5.82
C ASP A 5 -21.64 -16.90 5.62
N ILE A 6 -20.34 -16.63 5.72
CA ILE A 6 -19.29 -17.64 5.58
C ILE A 6 -19.24 -18.41 6.90
N SER A 7 -19.49 -19.72 6.84
CA SER A 7 -19.37 -20.61 8.01
C SER A 7 -17.93 -20.59 8.55
N TYR A 8 -17.78 -20.67 9.88
CA TYR A 8 -16.47 -20.81 10.54
C TYR A 8 -15.65 -22.00 10.02
N LEU A 9 -16.33 -23.06 9.59
CA LEU A 9 -15.70 -24.22 8.99
C LEU A 9 -15.08 -23.89 7.63
N SER A 10 -15.77 -23.12 6.78
CA SER A 10 -15.26 -22.63 5.50
C SER A 10 -14.06 -21.69 5.67
N LEU A 11 -14.08 -20.83 6.70
CA LEU A 11 -12.95 -19.99 7.09
C LEU A 11 -11.74 -20.86 7.50
N GLY A 12 -11.95 -21.89 8.30
CA GLY A 12 -10.91 -22.84 8.70
C GLY A 12 -10.27 -23.54 7.48
N ILE A 13 -11.09 -24.01 6.54
CA ILE A 13 -10.60 -24.63 5.29
C ILE A 13 -9.79 -23.62 4.48
N GLY A 14 -10.23 -22.37 4.38
CA GLY A 14 -9.48 -21.30 3.73
C GLY A 14 -8.10 -21.07 4.35
N LEU A 15 -8.01 -21.12 5.69
CA LEU A 15 -6.73 -20.99 6.39
C LEU A 15 -5.78 -22.19 6.15
N LEU A 16 -6.30 -23.38 5.86
CA LEU A 16 -5.45 -24.53 5.51
C LEU A 16 -4.62 -24.30 4.25
N LEU A 17 -5.08 -23.46 3.32
CA LEU A 17 -4.29 -23.09 2.14
C LEU A 17 -2.95 -22.43 2.51
N LEU A 18 -2.85 -21.79 3.67
CA LEU A 18 -1.59 -21.21 4.16
C LEU A 18 -0.54 -22.27 4.51
N LEU A 19 -0.94 -23.52 4.74
CA LEU A 19 0.00 -24.61 5.00
C LEU A 19 0.86 -24.92 3.80
N ILE A 20 0.36 -24.71 2.57
CA ILE A 20 1.10 -24.98 1.33
C ILE A 20 2.39 -24.13 1.26
N PRO A 21 2.34 -22.79 1.30
CA PRO A 21 3.56 -21.97 1.29
C PRO A 21 4.45 -22.21 2.51
N LEU A 22 3.86 -22.46 3.69
CA LEU A 22 4.64 -22.78 4.90
C LEU A 22 5.43 -24.07 4.75
N PHE A 23 4.82 -25.11 4.14
CA PHE A 23 5.50 -26.37 3.84
C PHE A 23 6.69 -26.16 2.90
N TYR A 24 6.54 -25.39 1.83
CA TYR A 24 7.64 -25.09 0.91
C TYR A 24 8.76 -24.29 1.57
N ILE A 25 8.43 -23.27 2.38
CA ILE A 25 9.40 -22.49 3.16
C ILE A 25 10.21 -23.39 4.09
N TRP A 26 9.54 -24.34 4.75
CA TRP A 26 10.20 -25.32 5.60
C TRP A 26 11.06 -26.28 4.81
N LYS A 27 10.54 -26.86 3.72
CA LYS A 27 11.23 -27.83 2.86
C LYS A 27 12.50 -27.25 2.25
N PHE A 28 12.46 -26.02 1.78
CA PHE A 28 13.61 -25.34 1.17
C PHE A 28 14.57 -24.71 2.18
N LYS A 29 14.32 -24.84 3.48
CA LYS A 29 15.17 -24.31 4.57
C LYS A 29 15.55 -22.84 4.38
N THR A 30 14.64 -22.02 3.89
CA THR A 30 14.89 -20.60 3.56
C THR A 30 15.19 -19.72 4.77
N GLY A 31 15.00 -20.23 6.00
CA GLY A 31 15.15 -19.45 7.24
C GLY A 31 13.99 -18.49 7.53
N LEU A 32 13.03 -18.37 6.61
CA LEU A 32 11.92 -17.41 6.72
C LEU A 32 10.70 -17.95 7.48
N LEU A 33 10.70 -19.21 7.90
CA LEU A 33 9.54 -19.86 8.50
C LEU A 33 9.00 -19.09 9.70
N ARG A 34 9.89 -18.71 10.65
CA ARG A 34 9.51 -17.96 11.85
C ARG A 34 8.90 -16.60 11.51
N ALA A 35 9.51 -15.87 10.58
CA ALA A 35 9.03 -14.56 10.16
C ALA A 35 7.65 -14.66 9.49
N THR A 36 7.45 -15.68 8.64
CA THR A 36 6.19 -15.93 7.94
C THR A 36 5.09 -16.31 8.92
N VAL A 37 5.35 -17.24 9.86
CA VAL A 37 4.34 -17.65 10.87
C VAL A 37 3.92 -16.47 11.74
N ILE A 38 4.88 -15.68 12.25
CA ILE A 38 4.58 -14.49 13.05
C ILE A 38 3.81 -13.46 12.22
N GLY A 39 4.22 -13.23 10.97
CA GLY A 39 3.53 -12.31 10.05
C GLY A 39 2.09 -12.74 9.77
N THR A 40 1.87 -14.02 9.53
CA THR A 40 0.52 -14.60 9.31
C THR A 40 -0.36 -14.50 10.55
N ALA A 41 0.16 -14.84 11.72
CA ALA A 41 -0.57 -14.71 12.97
C ALA A 41 -0.97 -13.24 13.23
N ARG A 42 -0.04 -12.30 13.04
CA ARG A 42 -0.32 -10.87 13.15
C ARG A 42 -1.38 -10.42 12.14
N MET A 43 -1.33 -10.91 10.90
CA MET A 43 -2.31 -10.60 9.86
C MET A 43 -3.72 -11.06 10.27
N ILE A 44 -3.86 -12.29 10.77
CA ILE A 44 -5.16 -12.84 11.23
C ILE A 44 -5.74 -11.97 12.36
N VAL A 45 -4.93 -11.64 13.36
CA VAL A 45 -5.35 -10.78 14.47
C VAL A 45 -5.77 -9.38 13.96
N GLN A 46 -4.98 -8.80 13.06
CA GLN A 46 -5.31 -7.49 12.46
C GLN A 46 -6.61 -7.53 11.66
N LEU A 47 -6.84 -8.57 10.86
CA LEU A 47 -8.07 -8.73 10.09
C LEU A 47 -9.30 -8.89 10.99
N PHE A 48 -9.16 -9.60 12.09
CA PHE A 48 -10.24 -9.72 13.08
C PHE A 48 -10.64 -8.36 13.66
N PHE A 49 -9.67 -7.55 14.11
CA PHE A 49 -9.94 -6.21 14.61
C PHE A 49 -10.51 -5.28 13.54
N ILE A 50 -9.99 -5.35 12.31
CA ILE A 50 -10.51 -4.57 11.19
C ILE A 50 -11.97 -4.96 10.88
N GLY A 51 -12.30 -6.24 10.91
CA GLY A 51 -13.68 -6.71 10.68
C GLY A 51 -14.68 -6.14 11.70
N ILE A 52 -14.32 -6.17 12.98
CA ILE A 52 -15.15 -5.55 14.05
C ILE A 52 -15.29 -4.05 13.80
N TYR A 53 -14.19 -3.37 13.53
CA TYR A 53 -14.16 -1.93 13.30
C TYR A 53 -15.01 -1.52 12.08
N LEU A 54 -14.87 -2.24 10.94
CA LEU A 54 -15.64 -1.97 9.72
C LEU A 54 -17.14 -2.15 9.95
N ASN A 55 -17.56 -3.11 10.78
CA ASN A 55 -18.98 -3.29 11.10
C ASN A 55 -19.57 -2.04 11.75
N TYR A 56 -18.87 -1.44 12.72
CA TYR A 56 -19.30 -0.17 13.32
C TYR A 56 -19.32 0.98 12.31
N LEU A 57 -18.34 1.04 11.44
CA LEU A 57 -18.24 2.08 10.42
C LEU A 57 -19.37 2.00 9.40
N PHE A 58 -19.78 0.79 9.02
CA PHE A 58 -20.91 0.54 8.13
C PHE A 58 -22.27 0.85 8.78
N LEU A 59 -22.38 0.70 10.12
CA LEU A 59 -23.59 1.07 10.86
C LEU A 59 -23.77 2.58 10.94
N TRP A 60 -22.69 3.33 11.09
CA TRP A 60 -22.75 4.79 11.19
C TRP A 60 -22.92 5.46 9.81
N ASP A 61 -22.37 4.88 8.76
CA ASP A 61 -22.38 5.33 7.35
C ASP A 61 -22.37 6.86 7.17
N ASN A 62 -21.53 7.55 7.96
CA ASN A 62 -21.42 9.01 7.93
C ASN A 62 -20.33 9.42 6.93
N PRO A 63 -20.65 10.21 5.88
CA PRO A 63 -19.69 10.64 4.86
C PRO A 63 -18.44 11.32 5.41
N TRP A 64 -18.58 12.14 6.46
CA TRP A 64 -17.47 12.85 7.08
C TRP A 64 -16.50 11.90 7.81
N ILE A 65 -17.03 10.90 8.50
CA ILE A 65 -16.22 9.88 9.18
C ILE A 65 -15.48 9.04 8.15
N ASN A 66 -16.16 8.64 7.06
CA ASN A 66 -15.57 7.85 5.99
C ASN A 66 -14.42 8.61 5.30
N PHE A 67 -14.63 9.90 5.01
CA PHE A 67 -13.60 10.76 4.42
C PHE A 67 -12.40 10.96 5.36
N LEU A 68 -12.65 11.27 6.62
CA LEU A 68 -11.60 11.40 7.63
C LEU A 68 -10.77 10.12 7.76
N TRP A 69 -11.44 8.97 7.71
CA TRP A 69 -10.78 7.68 7.77
C TRP A 69 -9.83 7.45 6.59
N VAL A 70 -10.23 7.80 5.38
CA VAL A 70 -9.35 7.72 4.20
C VAL A 70 -8.12 8.62 4.36
N ILE A 71 -8.27 9.82 4.92
CA ILE A 71 -7.12 10.69 5.22
C ILE A 71 -6.15 10.00 6.20
N VAL A 72 -6.65 9.39 7.25
CA VAL A 72 -5.83 8.61 8.21
C VAL A 72 -5.12 7.46 7.49
N MET A 73 -5.82 6.72 6.63
CA MET A 73 -5.23 5.63 5.84
C MET A 73 -4.11 6.14 4.93
N ILE A 74 -4.29 7.28 4.25
CA ILE A 74 -3.26 7.92 3.41
C ILE A 74 -2.02 8.26 4.23
N PHE A 75 -2.21 8.84 5.39
CA PHE A 75 -1.11 9.20 6.28
C PHE A 75 -0.33 7.96 6.74
N VAL A 76 -1.03 6.92 7.19
CA VAL A 76 -0.42 5.63 7.61
C VAL A 76 0.30 4.96 6.46
N ALA A 77 -0.29 4.95 5.25
CA ALA A 77 0.33 4.40 4.05
C ALA A 77 1.62 5.14 3.69
N SER A 78 1.62 6.48 3.73
CA SER A 78 2.79 7.32 3.46
C SER A 78 3.92 7.06 4.48
N GLN A 79 3.57 6.98 5.75
CA GLN A 79 4.53 6.62 6.81
C GLN A 79 5.12 5.22 6.58
N THR A 80 4.30 4.26 6.18
CA THR A 80 4.71 2.89 5.90
C THR A 80 5.62 2.81 4.67
N ALA A 81 5.31 3.56 3.60
CA ALA A 81 6.15 3.66 2.42
C ALA A 81 7.56 4.15 2.76
N LEU A 82 7.64 5.24 3.53
CA LEU A 82 8.92 5.80 3.96
C LEU A 82 9.68 4.90 4.94
N ALA A 83 8.97 4.17 5.80
CA ALA A 83 9.60 3.20 6.70
C ALA A 83 10.23 2.03 5.94
N ARG A 84 9.58 1.55 4.88
CA ARG A 84 10.07 0.43 4.05
C ARG A 84 11.21 0.83 3.13
N THR A 85 11.24 2.09 2.67
CA THR A 85 12.30 2.61 1.79
C THR A 85 13.48 3.20 2.54
N GLN A 86 13.43 3.31 3.87
CA GLN A 86 14.47 3.91 4.73
C GLN A 86 14.85 5.34 4.33
N LEU A 87 13.96 6.06 3.67
CA LEU A 87 14.18 7.43 3.23
C LEU A 87 13.94 8.44 4.35
N LYS A 88 14.48 9.66 4.19
CA LYS A 88 14.32 10.75 5.16
C LYS A 88 12.87 11.21 5.28
N ARG A 89 12.17 10.76 6.32
CA ARG A 89 10.73 11.03 6.56
C ARG A 89 10.38 12.50 6.57
N LYS A 90 11.23 13.35 7.21
CA LYS A 90 10.94 14.78 7.35
C LYS A 90 10.77 15.54 6.03
N ILE A 91 11.48 15.11 4.97
CA ILE A 91 11.48 15.79 3.68
C ILE A 91 10.44 15.18 2.74
N LEU A 92 10.29 13.87 2.75
CA LEU A 92 9.51 13.14 1.74
C LEU A 92 8.08 12.82 2.18
N LEU A 93 7.73 12.96 3.46
CA LEU A 93 6.40 12.63 3.96
C LEU A 93 5.32 13.47 3.28
N LEU A 94 5.51 14.78 3.23
CA LEU A 94 4.51 15.71 2.67
C LEU A 94 4.29 15.47 1.16
N PRO A 95 5.31 15.43 0.28
CA PRO A 95 5.10 15.19 -1.14
C PRO A 95 4.53 13.80 -1.43
N ILE A 96 4.93 12.76 -0.70
CA ILE A 96 4.39 11.41 -0.88
C ILE A 96 2.93 11.35 -0.42
N SER A 97 2.58 11.95 0.72
CA SER A 97 1.19 11.99 1.19
C SER A 97 0.30 12.79 0.24
N ALA A 98 0.78 13.91 -0.29
CA ALA A 98 0.05 14.71 -1.28
C ALA A 98 -0.15 13.94 -2.59
N GLY A 99 0.88 13.23 -3.08
CA GLY A 99 0.77 12.35 -4.24
C GLY A 99 -0.23 11.22 -4.04
N PHE A 100 -0.22 10.57 -2.87
CA PHE A 100 -1.19 9.53 -2.52
C PHE A 100 -2.60 10.10 -2.45
N LEU A 101 -2.79 11.24 -1.79
CA LEU A 101 -4.08 11.90 -1.68
C LEU A 101 -4.65 12.21 -3.08
N CYS A 102 -3.88 12.89 -3.91
CA CYS A 102 -4.31 13.28 -5.25
C CYS A 102 -4.69 12.06 -6.09
N SER A 103 -3.81 11.06 -6.18
CA SER A 103 -4.03 9.87 -7.00
C SER A 103 -5.20 9.02 -6.50
N VAL A 104 -5.28 8.77 -5.19
CA VAL A 104 -6.33 7.92 -4.62
C VAL A 104 -7.70 8.59 -4.70
N VAL A 105 -7.75 9.91 -4.45
CA VAL A 105 -9.00 10.66 -4.55
C VAL A 105 -9.46 10.74 -6.01
N CYS A 106 -8.57 11.10 -6.96
CA CYS A 106 -8.93 11.17 -8.37
C CYS A 106 -9.41 9.82 -8.90
N VAL A 107 -8.64 8.75 -8.69
CA VAL A 107 -8.97 7.42 -9.21
C VAL A 107 -10.18 6.82 -8.47
N GLY A 108 -10.24 6.98 -7.15
CA GLY A 108 -11.32 6.45 -6.32
C GLY A 108 -12.67 7.08 -6.64
N LEU A 109 -12.73 8.41 -6.72
CA LEU A 109 -13.96 9.12 -7.07
C LEU A 109 -14.38 8.84 -8.51
N TYR A 110 -13.43 8.79 -9.45
CA TYR A 110 -13.71 8.38 -10.83
C TYR A 110 -14.35 6.98 -10.88
N PHE A 111 -13.76 6.03 -10.18
CA PHE A 111 -14.22 4.65 -10.19
C PHE A 111 -15.61 4.49 -9.55
N ILE A 112 -15.82 5.08 -8.36
CA ILE A 112 -17.09 4.96 -7.65
C ILE A 112 -18.19 5.76 -8.35
N GLY A 113 -17.90 6.99 -8.79
CA GLY A 113 -18.90 7.89 -9.37
C GLY A 113 -19.26 7.58 -10.82
N ILE A 114 -18.27 7.24 -11.65
CA ILE A 114 -18.47 7.07 -13.09
C ILE A 114 -18.60 5.59 -13.49
N VAL A 115 -17.75 4.73 -12.95
CA VAL A 115 -17.72 3.31 -13.35
C VAL A 115 -18.81 2.52 -12.63
N LEU A 116 -18.88 2.63 -11.31
CA LEU A 116 -19.86 1.89 -10.51
C LEU A 116 -21.24 2.58 -10.48
N ARG A 117 -21.30 3.89 -10.73
CA ARG A 117 -22.54 4.69 -10.69
C ARG A 117 -23.37 4.45 -9.44
N VAL A 118 -22.71 4.39 -8.29
CA VAL A 118 -23.38 4.19 -7.00
C VAL A 118 -24.13 5.47 -6.63
N GLU A 119 -25.39 5.36 -6.23
CA GLU A 119 -26.23 6.51 -5.84
C GLU A 119 -25.61 7.33 -4.71
N ASN A 120 -24.96 6.66 -3.74
CA ASN A 120 -24.23 7.31 -2.65
C ASN A 120 -22.74 6.98 -2.72
N VAL A 121 -21.97 7.86 -3.36
CA VAL A 121 -20.51 7.71 -3.57
C VAL A 121 -19.75 7.57 -2.24
N PHE A 122 -20.22 8.19 -1.17
CA PHE A 122 -19.57 8.21 0.13
C PHE A 122 -20.04 7.12 1.09
N SER A 123 -20.87 6.17 0.62
CA SER A 123 -21.29 5.04 1.45
C SER A 123 -20.07 4.22 1.89
N ALA A 124 -19.95 3.98 3.19
CA ALA A 124 -18.82 3.25 3.80
C ALA A 124 -18.57 1.88 3.16
N ARG A 125 -19.65 1.21 2.73
CA ARG A 125 -19.63 -0.13 2.14
C ARG A 125 -18.79 -0.22 0.85
N TYR A 126 -18.81 0.82 0.02
CA TYR A 126 -18.04 0.88 -1.23
C TYR A 126 -16.79 1.72 -1.08
N PHE A 127 -16.91 2.86 -0.43
CA PHE A 127 -15.87 3.85 -0.29
C PHE A 127 -14.62 3.29 0.40
N ILE A 128 -14.78 2.70 1.57
CA ILE A 128 -13.63 2.24 2.37
C ILE A 128 -12.88 1.05 1.73
N PRO A 129 -13.56 -0.03 1.26
CA PRO A 129 -12.85 -1.13 0.63
C PRO A 129 -12.14 -0.73 -0.67
N ILE A 130 -12.76 0.08 -1.51
CA ILE A 130 -12.17 0.52 -2.79
C ILE A 130 -10.93 1.38 -2.52
N PHE A 131 -11.05 2.38 -1.63
CA PHE A 131 -9.91 3.21 -1.25
C PHE A 131 -8.81 2.39 -0.56
N GLY A 132 -9.17 1.39 0.23
CA GLY A 132 -8.22 0.46 0.85
C GLY A 132 -7.42 -0.35 -0.17
N ILE A 133 -8.06 -0.90 -1.19
CA ILE A 133 -7.41 -1.65 -2.27
C ILE A 133 -6.49 -0.74 -3.09
N LEU A 134 -6.99 0.43 -3.49
CA LEU A 134 -6.19 1.43 -4.22
C LEU A 134 -4.94 1.82 -3.43
N MET A 135 -5.11 2.11 -2.13
CA MET A 135 -4.03 2.49 -1.24
C MET A 135 -2.98 1.37 -1.08
N GLY A 136 -3.42 0.12 -0.93
CA GLY A 136 -2.53 -1.04 -0.80
C GLY A 136 -1.68 -1.25 -2.05
N ASN A 137 -2.28 -1.15 -3.23
CA ASN A 137 -1.58 -1.27 -4.51
C ASN A 137 -0.62 -0.11 -4.73
N MET A 138 -1.04 1.12 -4.47
CA MET A 138 -0.18 2.30 -4.55
C MET A 138 0.99 2.22 -3.59
N LEU A 139 0.77 1.80 -2.35
CA LEU A 139 1.83 1.62 -1.36
C LEU A 139 2.92 0.68 -1.88
N SER A 140 2.52 -0.48 -2.39
CA SER A 140 3.47 -1.49 -2.90
C SER A 140 4.25 -0.98 -4.11
N SER A 141 3.57 -0.39 -5.10
CA SER A 141 4.19 0.16 -6.30
C SER A 141 5.14 1.32 -5.98
N ASN A 142 4.74 2.24 -5.11
CA ASN A 142 5.58 3.36 -4.71
C ASN A 142 6.81 2.92 -3.91
N VAL A 143 6.70 1.92 -3.03
CA VAL A 143 7.86 1.36 -2.31
C VAL A 143 8.87 0.79 -3.29
N ILE A 144 8.42 0.02 -4.29
CA ILE A 144 9.30 -0.54 -5.32
C ILE A 144 9.95 0.58 -6.13
N ALA A 145 9.15 1.53 -6.65
CA ALA A 145 9.65 2.64 -7.45
C ALA A 145 10.68 3.50 -6.70
N LEU A 146 10.39 3.87 -5.46
CA LEU A 146 11.31 4.64 -4.63
C LEU A 146 12.61 3.87 -4.34
N ASN A 147 12.51 2.60 -3.98
CA ASN A 147 13.69 1.76 -3.74
C ASN A 147 14.55 1.63 -4.99
N THR A 148 13.94 1.35 -6.14
CA THR A 148 14.67 1.22 -7.42
C THR A 148 15.34 2.54 -7.79
N TYR A 149 14.62 3.65 -7.71
CA TYR A 149 15.15 4.97 -8.02
C TYR A 149 16.35 5.36 -7.14
N TYR A 150 16.18 5.29 -5.82
CA TYR A 150 17.26 5.72 -4.90
C TYR A 150 18.43 4.73 -4.86
N SER A 151 18.17 3.43 -5.04
CA SER A 151 19.23 2.43 -5.16
C SER A 151 20.03 2.60 -6.46
N GLY A 152 19.36 2.93 -7.57
CA GLY A 152 19.98 3.27 -8.85
C GLY A 152 20.88 4.48 -8.71
N LEU A 153 20.38 5.59 -8.16
CA LEU A 153 21.18 6.80 -7.91
C LEU A 153 22.41 6.54 -7.02
N LYS A 154 22.27 5.68 -6.02
CA LYS A 154 23.36 5.32 -5.12
C LYS A 154 24.41 4.45 -5.83
N ARG A 155 23.98 3.51 -6.66
CA ARG A 155 24.88 2.64 -7.43
C ARG A 155 25.66 3.42 -8.47
N GLU A 156 25.02 4.38 -9.13
CA GLU A 156 25.61 5.17 -10.21
C GLU A 156 26.13 6.53 -9.76
N GLN A 157 26.46 6.66 -8.48
CA GLN A 157 26.98 7.92 -7.93
C GLN A 157 28.28 8.40 -8.61
N GLN A 158 29.11 7.48 -9.12
CA GLN A 158 30.33 7.83 -9.85
C GLN A 158 29.99 8.46 -11.21
N LEU A 159 29.05 7.88 -11.95
CA LEU A 159 28.57 8.44 -13.22
C LEU A 159 27.93 9.81 -13.01
N TYR A 160 27.10 9.95 -11.99
CA TYR A 160 26.48 11.23 -11.63
C TYR A 160 27.53 12.33 -11.37
N ARG A 161 28.57 12.02 -10.60
CA ARG A 161 29.66 12.97 -10.32
C ARG A 161 30.47 13.30 -11.58
N TYR A 162 30.71 12.32 -12.42
CA TYR A 162 31.40 12.49 -13.70
C TYR A 162 30.65 13.45 -14.62
N LEU A 163 29.34 13.28 -14.76
CA LEU A 163 28.50 14.16 -15.56
C LEU A 163 28.48 15.61 -15.04
N LEU A 164 28.36 15.79 -13.74
CA LEU A 164 28.45 17.12 -13.12
C LEU A 164 29.84 17.77 -13.34
N GLY A 165 30.92 16.98 -13.26
CA GLY A 165 32.27 17.46 -13.53
C GLY A 165 32.50 17.86 -14.97
N ASN A 166 31.75 17.31 -15.92
CA ASN A 166 31.77 17.67 -17.34
C ASN A 166 30.74 18.79 -17.71
N GLY A 167 30.15 19.46 -16.70
CA GLY A 167 29.29 20.62 -16.93
C GLY A 167 27.81 20.31 -17.09
N ALA A 168 27.37 19.06 -16.92
CA ALA A 168 25.95 18.74 -16.93
C ALA A 168 25.21 19.38 -15.75
N THR A 169 23.99 19.83 -15.96
CA THR A 169 23.11 20.29 -14.90
C THR A 169 22.66 19.14 -14.03
N LYS A 170 22.22 19.41 -12.80
CA LYS A 170 21.68 18.38 -11.89
C LYS A 170 20.50 17.60 -12.51
N ALA A 171 19.68 18.29 -13.30
CA ALA A 171 18.52 17.66 -13.96
C ALA A 171 18.98 16.68 -15.06
N GLU A 172 19.89 17.09 -15.92
CA GLU A 172 20.47 16.24 -16.98
C GLU A 172 21.21 15.04 -16.42
N ALA A 173 22.04 15.23 -15.37
CA ALA A 173 22.76 14.15 -14.72
C ALA A 173 21.81 13.13 -14.06
N GLN A 174 20.65 13.57 -13.54
CA GLN A 174 19.63 12.67 -13.00
C GLN A 174 18.83 11.95 -14.08
N GLU A 175 18.58 12.58 -15.22
CA GLU A 175 17.85 11.98 -16.34
C GLU A 175 18.65 10.87 -17.00
N ILE A 176 19.94 11.07 -17.22
CA ILE A 176 20.85 10.04 -17.75
C ILE A 176 20.95 8.84 -16.81
N GLY A 177 21.01 9.07 -15.49
CA GLY A 177 20.97 7.99 -14.50
C GLY A 177 19.64 7.21 -14.48
N ARG A 178 18.52 7.79 -14.92
CA ARG A 178 17.24 7.09 -15.08
C ARG A 178 17.19 6.20 -16.31
N ALA A 179 17.85 6.58 -17.39
CA ALA A 179 17.82 5.86 -18.67
C ALA A 179 18.54 4.50 -18.60
N HIS A 180 19.37 4.28 -17.58
CA HIS A 180 20.15 3.06 -17.38
C HIS A 180 19.63 2.15 -16.23
N VAL A 181 18.42 2.43 -15.69
CA VAL A 181 17.73 1.62 -14.69
C VAL A 181 16.53 0.95 -15.31
#